data_953126ed5dadc0985d2cf085d3c1f67d
#
_entry.id   953126ed5dadc0985d2cf085d3c1f67d
#
_cell.length_a   1.000
_cell.length_b   1.000
_cell.length_c   1.000
_cell.angle_alpha   90.00
_cell.angle_beta   90.00
_cell.angle_gamma   90.00
#
_symmetry.space_group_name_H-M   'P 1'
#
loop_
_entity.id
_entity.type
_entity.pdbx_description
1 polymer ?
#
loop_
_entity_poly.entity_id
_entity_poly.type
_entity_poly.pdbx_seq_one_letter_code
_entity_poly.pdbx_strand_id
1 'polypeptide(L)'
;MQLRALLLTVAFAVLAGGLATPLQAQDDDPVGPTRALPADTTLTETDQVTIEGEQVPYEVTTGTQPVYGEDGSTDAALHYTYYRRTDVDDEGRRPLVVSFNGGPGSGSLWMHLGYTSPKHLKISDEGFPVQPYGVEDNEHSILDVADIVYVNPVNTGFSRILDDSVDRETFFGVSADVEYLADWIDTFVSRQNRWRSPKYLIGESYGTTRVSGLAGQLQNGHWMYLNGVILVSPTGLGMEPAGPSPRSEALKLPYYAATAWYHDQLPADLQNRDLPALLSEVEDYTVEDYIPALTRGGFIDSTRRQDVA
;
A
#
# COMPACT_ATOMS: atom_id res chain seq x y z
N MET A 1 -42.89 -4.78 -28.57
CA MET A 1 -43.86 -5.44 -27.71
C MET A 1 -43.27 -6.74 -27.24
N GLN A 2 -43.13 -6.97 -25.98
CA GLN A 2 -42.57 -8.14 -25.30
C GLN A 2 -41.03 -8.14 -25.14
N LEU A 3 -40.55 -7.33 -24.18
CA LEU A 3 -39.45 -7.71 -23.27
C LEU A 3 -39.61 -6.89 -21.95
N ARG A 4 -40.79 -7.01 -21.37
CA ARG A 4 -41.09 -6.58 -20.02
C ARG A 4 -41.65 -7.80 -19.30
N ALA A 5 -40.80 -8.55 -18.59
CA ALA A 5 -41.16 -9.47 -17.53
C ALA A 5 -40.01 -10.43 -17.22
N LEU A 6 -38.97 -9.94 -16.53
CA LEU A 6 -38.10 -10.81 -15.71
C LEU A 6 -37.32 -10.00 -14.70
N LEU A 7 -38.00 -9.13 -13.99
CA LEU A 7 -37.46 -8.45 -12.81
C LEU A 7 -38.59 -8.28 -11.80
N LEU A 8 -38.95 -9.36 -11.13
CA LEU A 8 -39.76 -9.33 -9.87
C LEU A 8 -39.99 -10.79 -9.48
N THR A 9 -39.15 -11.32 -8.65
CA THR A 9 -39.51 -12.22 -7.55
C THR A 9 -38.25 -12.88 -6.99
N VAL A 10 -37.51 -12.12 -6.18
CA VAL A 10 -36.85 -12.69 -5.01
C VAL A 10 -37.47 -12.00 -3.80
N ALA A 11 -38.63 -12.52 -3.41
CA ALA A 11 -39.25 -12.17 -2.15
C ALA A 11 -38.38 -12.74 -1.03
N PHE A 12 -37.81 -11.88 -0.23
CA PHE A 12 -37.20 -12.20 1.05
C PHE A 12 -38.34 -12.62 2.02
N ALA A 13 -38.50 -13.91 2.24
CA ALA A 13 -39.23 -14.43 3.39
C ALA A 13 -38.27 -14.45 4.58
N VAL A 14 -38.18 -13.37 5.30
CA VAL A 14 -37.62 -13.36 6.65
C VAL A 14 -38.73 -13.84 7.60
N LEU A 15 -38.71 -15.11 7.95
CA LEU A 15 -39.45 -15.65 9.09
C LEU A 15 -38.69 -15.33 10.36
N ALA A 16 -39.28 -14.46 11.16
CA ALA A 16 -38.87 -14.17 12.53
C ALA A 16 -38.97 -15.43 13.38
N GLY A 17 -37.99 -15.62 14.26
CA GLY A 17 -38.09 -16.58 15.35
C GLY A 17 -36.76 -17.31 15.64
N GLY A 18 -35.79 -16.60 16.12
CA GLY A 18 -34.62 -17.17 16.77
C GLY A 18 -34.03 -16.12 17.70
N LEU A 19 -34.19 -16.34 18.99
CA LEU A 19 -33.52 -15.57 20.04
C LEU A 19 -32.03 -15.52 19.71
N ALA A 20 -31.56 -14.37 19.25
CA ALA A 20 -30.13 -14.09 19.13
C ALA A 20 -29.55 -14.09 20.55
N THR A 21 -28.97 -15.19 20.94
CA THR A 21 -28.01 -15.18 22.04
C THR A 21 -26.85 -14.25 21.56
N PRO A 22 -26.42 -13.28 22.39
CA PRO A 22 -25.24 -12.54 22.05
C PRO A 22 -24.10 -13.55 21.87
N LEU A 23 -23.43 -13.54 20.70
CA LEU A 23 -22.14 -14.17 20.59
C LEU A 23 -21.26 -13.47 21.63
N GLN A 24 -21.06 -14.15 22.75
CA GLN A 24 -19.91 -13.83 23.59
C GLN A 24 -18.69 -14.10 22.71
N ALA A 25 -17.89 -13.06 22.50
CA ALA A 25 -16.54 -13.26 22.04
C ALA A 25 -15.94 -14.29 23.01
N GLN A 26 -15.65 -15.47 22.52
CA GLN A 26 -14.78 -16.37 23.24
C GLN A 26 -13.46 -15.62 23.33
N ASP A 27 -13.01 -15.38 24.55
CA ASP A 27 -11.61 -15.11 24.81
C ASP A 27 -10.88 -16.35 24.27
N ASP A 28 -10.37 -16.24 23.05
CA ASP A 28 -9.46 -17.25 22.50
C ASP A 28 -8.20 -17.16 23.34
N ASP A 29 -8.11 -17.98 24.37
CA ASP A 29 -6.84 -18.29 25.02
C ASP A 29 -5.87 -18.66 23.90
N PRO A 30 -4.68 -18.07 23.84
CA PRO A 30 -3.72 -18.34 22.76
C PRO A 30 -3.39 -19.83 22.77
N VAL A 31 -3.87 -20.54 21.74
CA VAL A 31 -3.62 -21.96 21.56
C VAL A 31 -2.16 -22.15 21.13
N GLY A 32 -1.30 -22.40 22.09
CA GLY A 32 0.10 -22.75 21.87
C GLY A 32 1.06 -21.99 22.78
N PRO A 33 2.33 -22.44 22.88
CA PRO A 33 3.32 -21.69 23.63
C PRO A 33 3.56 -20.36 22.91
N THR A 34 3.08 -19.26 23.49
CA THR A 34 3.39 -17.90 23.03
C THR A 34 4.89 -17.70 23.22
N ARG A 35 5.63 -17.83 22.12
CA ARG A 35 7.03 -17.45 22.13
C ARG A 35 7.08 -15.92 22.22
N ALA A 36 7.64 -15.41 23.30
CA ALA A 36 7.85 -13.97 23.43
C ALA A 36 8.66 -13.44 22.23
N LEU A 37 8.16 -12.41 21.58
CA LEU A 37 8.90 -11.74 20.52
C LEU A 37 10.01 -10.90 21.19
N PRO A 38 11.30 -11.09 20.84
CA PRO A 38 12.34 -10.19 21.32
C PRO A 38 12.09 -8.76 20.88
N ALA A 39 12.22 -7.81 21.81
CA ALA A 39 11.97 -6.40 21.51
C ALA A 39 13.09 -5.78 20.65
N ASP A 40 14.31 -6.23 20.82
CA ASP A 40 15.51 -5.67 20.17
C ASP A 40 16.48 -6.83 19.84
N THR A 41 16.40 -7.32 18.61
CA THR A 41 17.26 -8.40 18.12
C THR A 41 17.45 -8.32 16.63
N THR A 42 18.61 -8.76 16.15
CA THR A 42 18.93 -8.77 14.72
C THR A 42 19.65 -10.04 14.34
N LEU A 43 19.41 -10.47 13.10
CA LEU A 43 20.18 -11.49 12.40
C LEU A 43 20.69 -10.84 11.10
N THR A 44 21.97 -11.04 10.81
CA THR A 44 22.60 -10.46 9.61
C THR A 44 23.24 -11.58 8.80
N GLU A 45 23.00 -11.53 7.49
CA GLU A 45 23.58 -12.43 6.50
C GLU A 45 24.09 -11.62 5.30
N THR A 46 24.97 -12.23 4.52
CA THR A 46 25.51 -11.64 3.29
C THR A 46 25.14 -12.49 2.08
N ASP A 47 24.79 -11.82 0.98
CA ASP A 47 24.45 -12.46 -0.29
C ASP A 47 24.79 -11.50 -1.44
N GLN A 48 24.50 -11.87 -2.67
CA GLN A 48 24.64 -11.05 -3.85
C GLN A 48 23.45 -11.23 -4.79
N VAL A 49 23.19 -10.24 -5.61
CA VAL A 49 22.15 -10.26 -6.64
C VAL A 49 22.71 -9.69 -7.93
N THR A 50 22.23 -10.16 -9.09
CA THR A 50 22.55 -9.55 -10.39
C THR A 50 21.45 -8.56 -10.75
N ILE A 51 21.81 -7.27 -10.86
CA ILE A 51 20.90 -6.19 -11.26
C ILE A 51 21.41 -5.61 -12.57
N GLU A 52 20.60 -5.61 -13.62
CA GLU A 52 20.99 -5.11 -14.97
C GLU A 52 22.35 -5.67 -15.49
N GLY A 53 22.68 -6.90 -15.08
CA GLY A 53 23.92 -7.59 -15.48
C GLY A 53 25.14 -7.29 -14.59
N GLU A 54 25.02 -6.43 -13.59
CA GLU A 54 26.05 -6.14 -12.58
C GLU A 54 25.80 -6.96 -11.31
N GLN A 55 26.86 -7.58 -10.75
CA GLN A 55 26.79 -8.24 -9.45
C GLN A 55 26.85 -7.21 -8.33
N VAL A 56 25.83 -7.17 -7.51
CA VAL A 56 25.69 -6.28 -6.36
C VAL A 56 25.76 -7.10 -5.07
N PRO A 57 26.89 -7.10 -4.34
CA PRO A 57 27.01 -7.76 -3.07
C PRO A 57 26.29 -6.93 -1.99
N TYR A 58 25.60 -7.62 -1.09
CA TYR A 58 24.84 -6.95 -0.03
C TYR A 58 24.86 -7.71 1.29
N GLU A 59 24.53 -6.98 2.33
CA GLU A 59 24.19 -7.48 3.64
C GLU A 59 22.69 -7.31 3.86
N VAL A 60 22.04 -8.33 4.37
CA VAL A 60 20.65 -8.26 4.82
C VAL A 60 20.59 -8.43 6.32
N THR A 61 20.02 -7.44 7.00
CA THR A 61 19.72 -7.48 8.44
C THR A 61 18.22 -7.57 8.63
N THR A 62 17.76 -8.61 9.30
CA THR A 62 16.36 -8.74 9.72
C THR A 62 16.26 -8.79 11.24
N GLY A 63 15.21 -8.23 11.80
CA GLY A 63 15.06 -8.22 13.25
C GLY A 63 13.94 -7.34 13.74
N THR A 64 14.02 -6.99 15.02
CA THR A 64 13.07 -6.12 15.68
C THR A 64 13.80 -4.94 16.31
N GLN A 65 13.16 -3.76 16.26
CA GLN A 65 13.58 -2.57 16.96
C GLN A 65 12.40 -2.04 17.80
N PRO A 66 12.62 -1.70 19.08
CA PRO A 66 11.56 -1.23 19.95
C PRO A 66 10.98 0.12 19.54
N VAL A 67 9.71 0.31 19.88
CA VAL A 67 9.06 1.61 20.04
C VAL A 67 8.97 1.87 21.54
N TYR A 68 9.41 3.03 21.96
CA TYR A 68 9.43 3.41 23.38
C TYR A 68 8.26 4.32 23.70
N GLY A 69 7.65 4.11 24.87
CA GLY A 69 6.71 5.02 25.48
C GLY A 69 7.40 6.26 26.06
N GLU A 70 6.62 7.25 26.49
CA GLU A 70 7.12 8.49 27.10
C GLU A 70 7.93 8.25 28.39
N ASP A 71 7.64 7.18 29.11
CA ASP A 71 8.33 6.77 30.32
C ASP A 71 9.61 5.95 30.06
N GLY A 72 9.90 5.67 28.79
CA GLY A 72 11.03 4.85 28.34
C GLY A 72 10.77 3.35 28.38
N SER A 73 9.55 2.91 28.69
CA SER A 73 9.13 1.51 28.55
C SER A 73 9.15 1.08 27.08
N THR A 74 9.19 -0.23 26.83
CA THR A 74 9.07 -0.76 25.47
C THR A 74 7.62 -1.13 25.20
N ASP A 75 6.92 -0.30 24.44
CA ASP A 75 5.51 -0.47 24.15
C ASP A 75 5.27 -1.47 23.02
N ALA A 76 6.12 -1.47 22.03
CA ALA A 76 6.01 -2.36 20.87
C ALA A 76 7.39 -2.73 20.32
N ALA A 77 7.42 -3.80 19.50
CA ALA A 77 8.59 -4.15 18.69
C ALA A 77 8.18 -4.20 17.22
N LEU A 78 8.85 -3.42 16.38
CA LEU A 78 8.65 -3.43 14.96
C LEU A 78 9.68 -4.30 14.27
N HIS A 79 9.17 -5.27 13.50
CA HIS A 79 10.00 -6.08 12.63
C HIS A 79 10.37 -5.29 11.38
N TYR A 80 11.63 -5.41 10.96
CA TYR A 80 12.13 -4.82 9.74
C TYR A 80 13.08 -5.76 9.01
N THR A 81 13.28 -5.51 7.72
CA THR A 81 14.35 -6.10 6.90
C THR A 81 15.07 -4.98 6.18
N TYR A 82 16.37 -4.91 6.37
CA TYR A 82 17.24 -3.87 5.83
C TYR A 82 18.28 -4.47 4.90
N TYR A 83 18.33 -4.01 3.67
CA TYR A 83 19.33 -4.37 2.67
C TYR A 83 20.31 -3.23 2.46
N ARG A 84 21.57 -3.55 2.52
CA ARG A 84 22.69 -2.62 2.39
C ARG A 84 23.71 -3.15 1.41
N ARG A 85 24.02 -2.40 0.36
CA ARG A 85 25.11 -2.73 -0.57
C ARG A 85 26.46 -2.59 0.13
N THR A 86 27.40 -3.55 -0.07
CA THR A 86 28.64 -3.63 0.73
C THR A 86 29.90 -3.18 0.00
N ASP A 87 29.88 -3.07 -1.33
CA ASP A 87 31.02 -2.65 -2.15
C ASP A 87 31.03 -1.13 -2.46
N VAL A 88 30.65 -0.31 -1.48
CA VAL A 88 30.56 1.15 -1.60
C VAL A 88 31.60 1.86 -0.72
N ASP A 89 32.18 2.95 -1.24
CA ASP A 89 33.26 3.68 -0.55
C ASP A 89 32.75 4.54 0.63
N ASP A 90 31.54 5.09 0.56
CA ASP A 90 30.95 5.95 1.59
C ASP A 90 29.44 5.64 1.75
N GLU A 91 29.13 4.74 2.65
CA GLU A 91 27.74 4.39 2.98
C GLU A 91 26.92 5.60 3.42
N GLY A 92 27.53 6.57 4.11
CA GLY A 92 26.86 7.79 4.55
C GLY A 92 26.38 8.70 3.43
N ARG A 93 26.85 8.50 2.19
CA ARG A 93 26.40 9.24 1.00
C ARG A 93 25.43 8.46 0.14
N ARG A 94 25.29 7.16 0.41
CA ARG A 94 24.35 6.31 -0.31
C ARG A 94 22.93 6.60 0.11
N PRO A 95 21.96 6.70 -0.81
CA PRO A 95 20.56 6.90 -0.46
C PRO A 95 20.02 5.80 0.45
N LEU A 96 19.16 6.18 1.39
CA LEU A 96 18.40 5.28 2.25
C LEU A 96 16.91 5.44 1.95
N VAL A 97 16.24 4.36 1.61
CA VAL A 97 14.80 4.30 1.35
C VAL A 97 14.11 3.57 2.51
N VAL A 98 13.08 4.18 3.11
CA VAL A 98 12.19 3.52 4.08
C VAL A 98 10.89 3.18 3.39
N SER A 99 10.50 1.91 3.39
CA SER A 99 9.43 1.35 2.57
C SER A 99 8.28 0.77 3.39
N PHE A 100 7.05 1.07 2.94
CA PHE A 100 5.81 0.63 3.57
C PHE A 100 4.79 0.15 2.56
N ASN A 101 4.08 -0.93 2.89
CA ASN A 101 2.79 -1.24 2.28
C ASN A 101 1.65 -0.46 2.96
N GLY A 102 0.47 -0.62 2.41
CA GLY A 102 -0.75 0.02 2.86
C GLY A 102 -1.62 -0.84 3.77
N GLY A 103 -2.87 -0.88 3.44
CA GLY A 103 -3.91 -1.57 4.19
C GLY A 103 -4.89 -0.61 4.85
N PRO A 104 -4.66 -0.10 6.09
CA PRO A 104 -3.41 0.09 6.87
C PRO A 104 -2.82 -1.14 7.59
N GLY A 105 -3.51 -2.25 7.65
CA GLY A 105 -3.13 -3.43 8.43
C GLY A 105 -2.16 -4.41 7.75
N SER A 106 -1.49 -4.05 6.64
CA SER A 106 -0.54 -4.93 5.95
C SER A 106 0.90 -4.71 6.40
N GLY A 107 1.64 -5.80 6.58
CA GLY A 107 3.10 -5.74 6.64
C GLY A 107 3.70 -5.39 5.27
N SER A 108 4.94 -4.94 5.24
CA SER A 108 5.60 -4.44 4.02
C SER A 108 6.03 -5.55 3.05
N LEU A 109 5.27 -6.65 2.98
CA LEU A 109 5.59 -7.86 2.21
C LEU A 109 5.63 -7.61 0.70
N TRP A 110 4.63 -6.92 0.15
CA TRP A 110 4.55 -6.71 -1.30
C TRP A 110 5.62 -5.75 -1.80
N MET A 111 5.84 -4.65 -1.09
CA MET A 111 6.95 -3.75 -1.41
C MET A 111 8.30 -4.45 -1.27
N HIS A 112 8.43 -5.37 -0.31
CA HIS A 112 9.62 -6.17 -0.06
C HIS A 112 9.80 -7.22 -1.17
N LEU A 113 9.02 -8.29 -1.11
CA LEU A 113 9.21 -9.48 -1.97
C LEU A 113 8.43 -9.43 -3.29
N GLY A 114 7.70 -8.36 -3.56
CA GLY A 114 6.96 -8.18 -4.80
C GLY A 114 7.60 -7.20 -5.77
N TYR A 115 8.40 -6.21 -5.27
CA TYR A 115 8.83 -5.11 -6.13
C TYR A 115 10.32 -4.78 -6.04
N THR A 116 10.83 -4.30 -4.89
CA THR A 116 12.05 -3.49 -4.85
C THR A 116 13.26 -4.18 -4.21
N SER A 117 13.08 -5.29 -3.49
CA SER A 117 14.19 -5.97 -2.82
C SER A 117 15.05 -6.80 -3.77
N PRO A 118 16.25 -7.23 -3.35
CA PRO A 118 17.13 -8.10 -4.15
C PRO A 118 16.52 -9.46 -4.50
N LYS A 119 15.52 -9.89 -3.76
CA LYS A 119 14.80 -11.15 -3.99
C LYS A 119 13.32 -10.86 -4.20
N HIS A 120 12.69 -11.54 -5.13
CA HIS A 120 11.25 -11.47 -5.33
C HIS A 120 10.59 -12.85 -5.29
N LEU A 121 9.29 -12.87 -5.03
CA LEU A 121 8.50 -14.11 -5.05
C LEU A 121 8.44 -14.68 -6.47
N LYS A 122 8.52 -16.01 -6.58
CA LYS A 122 8.25 -16.71 -7.86
C LYS A 122 6.76 -16.68 -8.16
N ILE A 123 6.38 -15.77 -9.05
CA ILE A 123 4.99 -15.59 -9.53
C ILE A 123 4.97 -15.63 -11.06
N SER A 124 3.86 -16.11 -11.64
CA SER A 124 3.63 -16.03 -13.09
C SER A 124 3.28 -14.59 -13.52
N ASP A 125 3.26 -14.34 -14.82
CA ASP A 125 2.84 -13.05 -15.38
C ASP A 125 1.40 -12.67 -14.99
N GLU A 126 0.56 -13.67 -14.68
CA GLU A 126 -0.82 -13.47 -14.19
C GLU A 126 -0.87 -13.23 -12.65
N GLY A 127 0.27 -13.23 -11.95
CA GLY A 127 0.35 -12.97 -10.52
C GLY A 127 0.12 -14.19 -9.61
N PHE A 128 0.13 -15.41 -10.13
CA PHE A 128 -0.04 -16.63 -9.34
C PHE A 128 1.29 -17.21 -8.87
N PRO A 129 1.36 -17.75 -7.64
CA PRO A 129 2.57 -18.42 -7.15
C PRO A 129 2.93 -19.64 -8.02
N VAL A 130 4.20 -19.74 -8.40
CA VAL A 130 4.74 -20.86 -9.22
C VAL A 130 5.46 -21.86 -8.34
N GLN A 131 5.20 -23.15 -8.58
CA GLN A 131 5.90 -24.22 -7.87
C GLN A 131 7.27 -24.56 -8.52
N PRO A 132 8.30 -24.92 -7.74
CA PRO A 132 8.33 -24.90 -6.27
C PRO A 132 8.27 -23.46 -5.73
N TYR A 133 7.44 -23.26 -4.71
CA TYR A 133 7.30 -21.92 -4.09
C TYR A 133 8.64 -21.46 -3.52
N GLY A 134 8.93 -20.18 -3.66
CA GLY A 134 10.18 -19.60 -3.20
C GLY A 134 10.40 -18.20 -3.69
N VAL A 135 11.63 -17.75 -3.51
CA VAL A 135 12.11 -16.46 -4.02
C VAL A 135 13.19 -16.71 -5.07
N GLU A 136 13.40 -15.71 -5.92
CA GLU A 136 14.47 -15.68 -6.91
C GLU A 136 15.10 -14.29 -6.96
N ASP A 137 16.20 -14.14 -7.67
CA ASP A 137 16.89 -12.87 -7.82
C ASP A 137 16.02 -11.86 -8.57
N ASN A 138 16.01 -10.63 -8.09
CA ASN A 138 15.30 -9.52 -8.70
C ASN A 138 16.26 -8.62 -9.46
N GLU A 139 16.32 -8.78 -10.77
CA GLU A 139 17.15 -7.96 -11.65
C GLU A 139 16.73 -6.48 -11.74
N HIS A 140 15.55 -6.14 -11.20
CA HIS A 140 15.00 -4.79 -11.14
C HIS A 140 15.02 -4.21 -9.72
N SER A 141 15.79 -4.80 -8.81
CA SER A 141 15.93 -4.27 -7.46
C SER A 141 16.56 -2.88 -7.47
N ILE A 142 16.10 -2.01 -6.58
CA ILE A 142 16.69 -0.67 -6.40
C ILE A 142 17.99 -0.68 -5.59
N LEU A 143 18.51 -1.86 -5.23
CA LEU A 143 19.72 -1.97 -4.41
C LEU A 143 20.98 -1.55 -5.17
N ASP A 144 20.94 -1.41 -6.46
CA ASP A 144 22.00 -0.80 -7.27
C ASP A 144 22.23 0.68 -6.92
N VAL A 145 21.15 1.43 -6.65
CA VAL A 145 21.18 2.89 -6.41
C VAL A 145 20.93 3.31 -4.97
N ALA A 146 20.27 2.48 -4.15
CA ALA A 146 19.86 2.83 -2.79
C ALA A 146 19.89 1.62 -1.85
N ASP A 147 20.17 1.85 -0.56
CA ASP A 147 19.86 0.89 0.50
C ASP A 147 18.40 1.03 0.88
N ILE A 148 17.77 -0.06 1.32
CA ILE A 148 16.35 -0.05 1.58
C ILE A 148 15.98 -0.82 2.85
N VAL A 149 15.10 -0.24 3.67
CA VAL A 149 14.51 -0.89 4.83
C VAL A 149 13.00 -1.02 4.67
N TYR A 150 12.50 -2.23 4.84
CA TYR A 150 11.08 -2.58 4.87
C TYR A 150 10.62 -2.70 6.30
N VAL A 151 9.66 -1.88 6.69
CA VAL A 151 9.18 -1.81 8.08
C VAL A 151 7.77 -2.36 8.14
N ASN A 152 7.52 -3.27 9.05
CA ASN A 152 6.18 -3.72 9.39
C ASN A 152 5.62 -2.81 10.50
N PRO A 153 4.58 -2.01 10.24
CA PRO A 153 3.91 -1.24 11.29
C PRO A 153 3.39 -2.12 12.43
N VAL A 154 3.07 -1.52 13.57
CA VAL A 154 2.57 -2.24 14.76
C VAL A 154 1.41 -3.18 14.41
N ASN A 155 1.46 -4.40 14.94
CA ASN A 155 0.50 -5.48 14.71
C ASN A 155 0.32 -5.89 13.23
N THR A 156 1.30 -5.61 12.40
CA THR A 156 1.39 -6.15 11.03
C THR A 156 2.59 -7.08 10.89
N GLY A 157 2.54 -8.04 9.99
CA GLY A 157 3.62 -9.00 9.81
C GLY A 157 4.05 -9.62 11.14
N PHE A 158 5.32 -9.43 11.52
CA PHE A 158 5.89 -9.94 12.77
C PHE A 158 5.97 -8.88 13.88
N SER A 159 5.51 -7.65 13.63
CA SER A 159 5.48 -6.58 14.64
C SER A 159 4.36 -6.77 15.66
N ARG A 160 4.60 -6.47 16.92
CA ARG A 160 3.63 -6.69 18.01
C ARG A 160 3.71 -5.56 19.03
N ILE A 161 2.57 -5.24 19.67
CA ILE A 161 2.52 -4.56 20.95
C ILE A 161 3.06 -5.53 21.99
N LEU A 162 3.91 -5.07 22.89
CA LEU A 162 4.55 -5.89 23.93
C LEU A 162 4.01 -5.61 25.32
N ASP A 163 3.42 -4.45 25.55
CA ASP A 163 2.82 -4.05 26.80
C ASP A 163 1.28 -4.02 26.64
N ASP A 164 0.60 -4.96 27.30
CA ASP A 164 -0.86 -5.08 27.27
C ASP A 164 -1.58 -3.88 27.91
N SER A 165 -0.86 -3.06 28.69
CA SER A 165 -1.41 -1.84 29.32
C SER A 165 -1.46 -0.63 28.38
N VAL A 166 -0.76 -0.69 27.24
CA VAL A 166 -0.72 0.39 26.25
C VAL A 166 -2.04 0.44 25.49
N ASP A 167 -2.68 1.62 25.50
CA ASP A 167 -3.90 1.83 24.73
C ASP A 167 -3.64 1.62 23.22
N ARG A 168 -4.50 0.86 22.58
CA ARG A 168 -4.42 0.64 21.15
C ARG A 168 -4.46 1.95 20.34
N GLU A 169 -5.14 2.97 20.83
CA GLU A 169 -5.21 4.30 20.21
C GLU A 169 -3.83 4.95 20.04
N THR A 170 -2.84 4.56 20.87
CA THR A 170 -1.45 5.00 20.75
C THR A 170 -0.83 4.66 19.39
N PHE A 171 -1.31 3.61 18.72
CA PHE A 171 -0.75 3.13 17.46
C PHE A 171 -1.71 3.21 16.27
N PHE A 172 -3.03 3.32 16.52
CA PHE A 172 -4.02 3.22 15.47
C PHE A 172 -4.76 4.54 15.23
N GLY A 173 -4.70 5.01 14.02
CA GLY A 173 -5.16 6.30 13.54
C GLY A 173 -4.05 6.94 12.71
N VAL A 174 -4.39 7.84 11.81
CA VAL A 174 -3.39 8.42 10.87
C VAL A 174 -2.29 9.17 11.63
N SER A 175 -2.65 9.99 12.62
CA SER A 175 -1.66 10.76 13.39
C SER A 175 -0.77 9.85 14.23
N ALA A 176 -1.37 8.93 14.97
CA ALA A 176 -0.66 7.97 15.80
C ALA A 176 0.31 7.08 14.98
N ASP A 177 -0.18 6.56 13.83
CA ASP A 177 0.66 5.78 12.88
C ASP A 177 1.89 6.56 12.41
N VAL A 178 1.74 7.85 12.17
CA VAL A 178 2.83 8.74 11.75
C VAL A 178 3.79 9.06 12.89
N GLU A 179 3.29 9.33 14.09
CA GLU A 179 4.09 9.74 15.24
C GLU A 179 5.07 8.64 15.67
N TYR A 180 4.57 7.45 16.03
CA TYR A 180 5.47 6.38 16.49
C TYR A 180 6.43 5.88 15.40
N LEU A 181 6.01 5.91 14.13
CA LEU A 181 6.89 5.54 13.03
C LEU A 181 7.98 6.59 12.77
N ALA A 182 7.71 7.87 13.00
CA ALA A 182 8.73 8.89 12.90
C ALA A 182 9.82 8.72 13.98
N ASP A 183 9.43 8.44 15.23
CA ASP A 183 10.33 8.12 16.34
C ASP A 183 11.16 6.85 16.04
N TRP A 184 10.51 5.84 15.47
CA TRP A 184 11.18 4.61 15.09
C TRP A 184 12.22 4.84 13.98
N ILE A 185 11.88 5.64 12.96
CA ILE A 185 12.79 5.99 11.84
C ILE A 185 13.99 6.79 12.36
N ASP A 186 13.78 7.75 13.25
CA ASP A 186 14.83 8.53 13.87
C ASP A 186 15.82 7.60 14.62
N THR A 187 15.29 6.70 15.44
CA THR A 187 16.08 5.69 16.15
C THR A 187 16.84 4.79 15.17
N PHE A 188 16.19 4.31 14.11
CA PHE A 188 16.82 3.47 13.08
C PHE A 188 17.95 4.20 12.37
N VAL A 189 17.72 5.42 11.89
CA VAL A 189 18.72 6.25 11.20
C VAL A 189 19.93 6.51 12.10
N SER A 190 19.68 6.76 13.39
CA SER A 190 20.74 6.96 14.40
C SER A 190 21.54 5.69 14.65
N ARG A 191 20.89 4.55 14.86
CA ARG A 191 21.54 3.25 15.08
C ARG A 191 22.36 2.78 13.89
N GLN A 192 21.86 3.04 12.66
CA GLN A 192 22.54 2.68 11.42
C GLN A 192 23.57 3.72 10.96
N ASN A 193 23.75 4.82 11.73
CA ASN A 193 24.66 5.93 11.38
C ASN A 193 24.36 6.54 9.97
N ARG A 194 23.07 6.66 9.62
CA ARG A 194 22.62 7.08 8.28
C ARG A 194 22.11 8.53 8.22
N TRP A 195 22.45 9.37 9.21
CA TRP A 195 22.04 10.79 9.22
C TRP A 195 22.53 11.57 7.99
N ARG A 196 23.71 11.25 7.47
CA ARG A 196 24.28 11.90 6.28
C ARG A 196 23.70 11.40 4.97
N SER A 197 23.03 10.26 4.95
CA SER A 197 22.43 9.68 3.76
C SER A 197 21.30 10.54 3.21
N PRO A 198 21.19 10.73 1.88
CA PRO A 198 19.95 11.17 1.28
C PRO A 198 18.81 10.22 1.65
N LYS A 199 17.67 10.75 2.11
CA LYS A 199 16.57 9.95 2.65
C LYS A 199 15.34 10.05 1.78
N TYR A 200 14.74 8.89 1.52
CA TYR A 200 13.54 8.74 0.73
C TYR A 200 12.53 7.87 1.48
N LEU A 201 11.26 8.18 1.31
CA LEU A 201 10.16 7.33 1.75
C LEU A 201 9.44 6.77 0.52
N ILE A 202 9.03 5.51 0.58
CA ILE A 202 8.18 4.90 -0.43
C ILE A 202 6.99 4.23 0.24
N GLY A 203 5.78 4.52 -0.25
CA GLY A 203 4.54 3.95 0.27
C GLY A 203 3.62 3.50 -0.84
N GLU A 204 2.97 2.35 -0.63
CA GLU A 204 1.97 1.80 -1.53
C GLU A 204 0.58 1.87 -0.88
N SER A 205 -0.47 2.26 -1.65
CA SER A 205 -1.85 2.34 -1.19
C SER A 205 -2.01 3.27 0.02
N TYR A 206 -2.55 2.82 1.17
CA TYR A 206 -2.56 3.60 2.42
C TYR A 206 -1.14 4.00 2.86
N GLY A 207 -0.11 3.25 2.49
CA GLY A 207 1.29 3.65 2.71
C GLY A 207 1.62 5.02 2.13
N THR A 208 0.91 5.50 1.10
CA THR A 208 1.08 6.84 0.54
C THR A 208 0.61 7.92 1.51
N THR A 209 -0.48 7.69 2.26
CA THR A 209 -0.92 8.55 3.37
C THR A 209 0.11 8.58 4.48
N ARG A 210 0.59 7.40 4.87
CA ARG A 210 1.63 7.23 5.90
C ARG A 210 2.88 8.02 5.55
N VAL A 211 3.48 7.82 4.38
CA VAL A 211 4.73 8.50 3.99
C VAL A 211 4.54 9.99 3.77
N SER A 212 3.36 10.44 3.37
CA SER A 212 3.04 11.87 3.28
C SER A 212 3.00 12.53 4.66
N GLY A 213 2.36 11.88 5.65
CA GLY A 213 2.37 12.33 7.04
C GLY A 213 3.76 12.30 7.65
N LEU A 214 4.50 11.18 7.44
CA LEU A 214 5.88 11.03 7.90
C LEU A 214 6.80 12.11 7.34
N ALA A 215 6.62 12.53 6.09
CA ALA A 215 7.40 13.62 5.51
C ALA A 215 7.25 14.92 6.30
N GLY A 216 6.03 15.23 6.73
CA GLY A 216 5.78 16.39 7.61
C GLY A 216 6.37 16.21 9.01
N GLN A 217 6.11 15.08 9.65
CA GLN A 217 6.53 14.78 11.01
C GLN A 217 8.05 14.71 11.16
N LEU A 218 8.74 14.01 10.27
CA LEU A 218 10.20 13.90 10.27
C LEU A 218 10.88 15.26 10.09
N GLN A 219 10.39 16.10 9.19
CA GLN A 219 11.00 17.41 8.95
C GLN A 219 10.72 18.40 10.06
N ASN A 220 9.52 18.43 10.63
CA ASN A 220 9.12 19.42 11.61
C ASN A 220 9.42 18.98 13.06
N GLY A 221 9.27 17.68 13.36
CA GLY A 221 9.47 17.11 14.69
C GLY A 221 10.91 16.62 14.95
N HIS A 222 11.55 16.02 13.94
CA HIS A 222 12.86 15.37 14.09
C HIS A 222 14.00 16.08 13.34
N TRP A 223 13.74 17.19 12.66
CA TRP A 223 14.74 17.91 11.83
C TRP A 223 15.40 17.01 10.77
N MET A 224 14.72 15.92 10.41
CA MET A 224 15.15 14.95 9.41
C MET A 224 14.57 15.34 8.05
N TYR A 225 15.37 16.01 7.24
CA TYR A 225 14.98 16.44 5.90
C TYR A 225 15.04 15.28 4.90
N LEU A 226 13.99 15.14 4.12
CA LEU A 226 13.86 14.12 3.07
C LEU A 226 14.27 14.68 1.71
N ASN A 227 14.84 13.82 0.88
CA ASN A 227 15.18 14.11 -0.51
C ASN A 227 14.03 13.79 -1.48
N GLY A 228 13.11 12.92 -1.07
CA GLY A 228 11.94 12.61 -1.87
C GLY A 228 10.97 11.66 -1.19
N VAL A 229 9.76 11.62 -1.73
CA VAL A 229 8.68 10.69 -1.35
C VAL A 229 8.14 10.06 -2.63
N ILE A 230 8.03 8.74 -2.65
CA ILE A 230 7.53 7.96 -3.77
C ILE A 230 6.16 7.39 -3.38
N LEU A 231 5.14 7.75 -4.15
CA LEU A 231 3.76 7.34 -3.92
C LEU A 231 3.34 6.30 -4.98
N VAL A 232 3.18 5.05 -4.55
CA VAL A 232 2.78 3.94 -5.42
C VAL A 232 1.29 3.69 -5.23
N SER A 233 0.51 3.77 -6.31
CA SER A 233 -0.95 3.62 -6.29
C SER A 233 -1.60 4.46 -5.17
N PRO A 234 -1.45 5.79 -5.21
CA PRO A 234 -1.87 6.65 -4.12
C PRO A 234 -3.38 6.57 -3.89
N THR A 235 -3.75 6.46 -2.63
CA THR A 235 -5.14 6.65 -2.21
C THR A 235 -5.43 8.15 -2.22
N GLY A 236 -6.59 8.56 -2.72
CA GLY A 236 -7.00 9.97 -2.83
C GLY A 236 -7.21 10.72 -1.51
N LEU A 237 -6.53 10.31 -0.45
CA LEU A 237 -6.68 10.80 0.91
C LEU A 237 -6.37 12.29 1.02
N GLY A 238 -7.42 13.10 0.95
CA GLY A 238 -7.36 14.55 1.09
C GLY A 238 -7.00 15.33 -0.17
N MET A 239 -6.74 14.67 -1.30
CA MET A 239 -6.50 15.32 -2.59
C MET A 239 -7.75 15.39 -3.46
N GLU A 240 -8.79 14.61 -3.15
CA GLU A 240 -10.11 14.73 -3.76
C GLU A 240 -11.04 15.61 -2.92
N PRO A 241 -11.93 16.38 -3.54
CA PRO A 241 -13.03 17.04 -2.83
C PRO A 241 -13.81 16.00 -2.04
N ALA A 242 -14.24 16.33 -0.83
CA ALA A 242 -14.95 15.42 0.06
C ALA A 242 -16.17 14.78 -0.65
N GLY A 243 -16.07 13.49 -0.93
CA GLY A 243 -17.10 12.66 -1.55
C GLY A 243 -17.03 12.56 -3.08
N PRO A 244 -17.79 11.62 -3.66
CA PRO A 244 -17.85 11.43 -5.10
C PRO A 244 -18.42 12.69 -5.77
N SER A 245 -17.68 13.28 -6.69
CA SER A 245 -18.13 14.39 -7.51
C SER A 245 -18.55 13.88 -8.89
N PRO A 246 -19.50 14.57 -9.57
CA PRO A 246 -19.85 14.23 -10.95
C PRO A 246 -18.63 14.16 -11.87
N ARG A 247 -17.63 15.03 -11.64
CA ARG A 247 -16.39 15.03 -12.39
C ARG A 247 -15.51 13.81 -12.11
N SER A 248 -15.32 13.44 -10.84
CA SER A 248 -14.48 12.28 -10.49
C SER A 248 -15.08 10.98 -11.01
N GLU A 249 -16.40 10.86 -11.02
CA GLU A 249 -17.09 9.70 -11.59
C GLU A 249 -16.98 9.67 -13.14
N ALA A 250 -17.13 10.82 -13.78
CA ALA A 250 -17.02 10.91 -15.23
C ALA A 250 -15.61 10.53 -15.73
N LEU A 251 -14.56 10.96 -15.03
CA LEU A 251 -13.17 10.68 -15.42
C LEU A 251 -12.78 9.19 -15.31
N LYS A 252 -13.64 8.34 -14.73
CA LYS A 252 -13.46 6.88 -14.74
C LYS A 252 -13.95 6.23 -16.04
N LEU A 253 -14.70 6.94 -16.87
CA LEU A 253 -15.32 6.36 -18.07
C LEU A 253 -14.31 5.75 -19.06
N PRO A 254 -13.17 6.39 -19.39
CA PRO A 254 -12.15 5.77 -20.23
C PRO A 254 -11.60 4.47 -19.66
N TYR A 255 -11.38 4.42 -18.33
CA TYR A 255 -10.95 3.20 -17.65
C TYR A 255 -11.99 2.08 -17.75
N TYR A 256 -13.28 2.39 -17.56
CA TYR A 256 -14.34 1.39 -17.72
C TYR A 256 -14.48 0.92 -19.16
N ALA A 257 -14.31 1.82 -20.14
CA ALA A 257 -14.31 1.45 -21.55
C ALA A 257 -13.15 0.50 -21.90
N ALA A 258 -11.94 0.78 -21.43
CA ALA A 258 -10.79 -0.10 -21.60
C ALA A 258 -11.00 -1.48 -20.97
N THR A 259 -11.54 -1.50 -19.75
CA THR A 259 -11.85 -2.75 -19.04
C THR A 259 -12.92 -3.58 -19.79
N ALA A 260 -14.00 -2.93 -20.25
CA ALA A 260 -15.05 -3.59 -20.99
C ALA A 260 -14.54 -4.11 -22.36
N TRP A 261 -13.67 -3.35 -23.02
CA TRP A 261 -12.99 -3.78 -24.25
C TRP A 261 -12.16 -5.03 -24.03
N TYR A 262 -11.34 -5.05 -22.98
CA TYR A 262 -10.48 -6.20 -22.63
C TYR A 262 -11.28 -7.47 -22.34
N HIS A 263 -12.46 -7.33 -21.75
CA HIS A 263 -13.33 -8.46 -21.38
C HIS A 263 -14.41 -8.78 -22.43
N ASP A 264 -14.34 -8.24 -23.64
CA ASP A 264 -15.31 -8.47 -24.72
C ASP A 264 -16.76 -8.12 -24.32
N GLN A 265 -16.95 -7.04 -23.55
CA GLN A 265 -18.25 -6.62 -23.04
C GLN A 265 -18.83 -5.38 -23.77
N LEU A 266 -18.15 -4.84 -24.75
CA LEU A 266 -18.65 -3.71 -25.54
C LEU A 266 -19.58 -4.16 -26.68
N PRO A 267 -20.48 -3.28 -27.15
CA PRO A 267 -21.19 -3.50 -28.43
C PRO A 267 -20.18 -3.70 -29.57
N ALA A 268 -20.58 -4.50 -30.57
CA ALA A 268 -19.68 -4.96 -31.64
C ALA A 268 -19.00 -3.83 -32.43
N ASP A 269 -19.66 -2.69 -32.59
CA ASP A 269 -19.15 -1.49 -33.27
C ASP A 269 -18.03 -0.79 -32.48
N LEU A 270 -18.02 -0.91 -31.18
CA LEU A 270 -16.96 -0.40 -30.29
C LEU A 270 -15.89 -1.47 -30.01
N GLN A 271 -16.32 -2.73 -29.85
CA GLN A 271 -15.44 -3.86 -29.53
C GLN A 271 -14.40 -4.12 -30.64
N ASN A 272 -14.76 -3.93 -31.88
CA ASN A 272 -13.88 -4.17 -33.03
C ASN A 272 -12.91 -3.01 -33.34
N ARG A 273 -12.92 -1.95 -32.54
CA ARG A 273 -12.02 -0.81 -32.73
C ARG A 273 -10.66 -1.06 -32.10
N ASP A 274 -9.65 -0.40 -32.64
CA ASP A 274 -8.35 -0.28 -31.97
C ASP A 274 -8.49 0.45 -30.64
N LEU A 275 -7.91 -0.12 -29.56
CA LEU A 275 -8.10 0.40 -28.22
C LEU A 275 -7.67 1.88 -28.05
N PRO A 276 -6.49 2.32 -28.52
CA PRO A 276 -6.13 3.74 -28.47
C PRO A 276 -7.12 4.68 -29.14
N ALA A 277 -7.66 4.29 -30.33
CA ALA A 277 -8.66 5.09 -31.04
C ALA A 277 -9.99 5.14 -30.28
N LEU A 278 -10.41 4.02 -29.70
CA LEU A 278 -11.60 3.96 -28.85
C LEU A 278 -11.44 4.87 -27.62
N LEU A 279 -10.30 4.80 -26.93
CA LEU A 279 -10.07 5.61 -25.74
C LEU A 279 -10.05 7.10 -26.03
N SER A 280 -9.43 7.52 -27.14
CA SER A 280 -9.45 8.94 -27.54
C SER A 280 -10.87 9.45 -27.74
N GLU A 281 -11.76 8.68 -28.38
CA GLU A 281 -13.17 9.05 -28.55
C GLU A 281 -13.92 9.10 -27.22
N VAL A 282 -13.65 8.14 -26.31
CA VAL A 282 -14.28 8.12 -24.99
C VAL A 282 -13.79 9.30 -24.11
N GLU A 283 -12.53 9.69 -24.22
CA GLU A 283 -11.99 10.86 -23.54
C GLU A 283 -12.66 12.15 -24.00
N ASP A 284 -12.78 12.35 -25.32
CA ASP A 284 -13.48 13.49 -25.91
C ASP A 284 -14.95 13.51 -25.45
N TYR A 285 -15.67 12.40 -25.57
CA TYR A 285 -17.05 12.26 -25.08
C TYR A 285 -17.17 12.57 -23.58
N THR A 286 -16.22 12.09 -22.77
CA THR A 286 -16.21 12.34 -21.32
C THR A 286 -16.17 13.82 -21.00
N VAL A 287 -15.31 14.56 -21.68
CA VAL A 287 -15.08 15.99 -21.42
C VAL A 287 -16.16 16.87 -22.06
N GLU A 288 -16.55 16.58 -23.31
CA GLU A 288 -17.41 17.46 -24.09
C GLU A 288 -18.90 17.20 -23.85
N ASP A 289 -19.29 15.97 -23.54
CA ASP A 289 -20.69 15.58 -23.40
C ASP A 289 -21.06 15.13 -21.99
N TYR A 290 -20.33 14.16 -21.43
CA TYR A 290 -20.74 13.49 -20.20
C TYR A 290 -20.59 14.37 -18.95
N ILE A 291 -19.45 15.06 -18.76
CA ILE A 291 -19.24 15.99 -17.65
C ILE A 291 -20.25 17.14 -17.64
N PRO A 292 -20.51 17.84 -18.78
CA PRO A 292 -21.57 18.86 -18.85
C PRO A 292 -22.95 18.32 -18.51
N ALA A 293 -23.29 17.11 -18.98
CA ALA A 293 -24.56 16.49 -18.67
C ALA A 293 -24.72 16.18 -17.19
N LEU A 294 -23.73 15.57 -16.57
CA LEU A 294 -23.71 15.30 -15.12
C LEU A 294 -23.78 16.57 -14.29
N THR A 295 -23.08 17.64 -14.72
CA THR A 295 -23.10 18.93 -14.02
C THR A 295 -24.48 19.57 -14.03
N ARG A 296 -25.23 19.42 -15.11
CA ARG A 296 -26.62 19.90 -15.21
C ARG A 296 -27.59 19.09 -14.36
N GLY A 297 -27.32 17.82 -14.13
CA GLY A 297 -28.14 16.95 -13.30
C GLY A 297 -29.62 16.97 -13.68
N GLY A 298 -30.50 17.36 -12.77
CA GLY A 298 -31.94 17.48 -13.00
C GLY A 298 -32.38 18.58 -13.98
N PHE A 299 -31.48 19.50 -14.35
CA PHE A 299 -31.74 20.58 -15.31
C PHE A 299 -31.43 20.21 -16.76
N ILE A 300 -31.00 18.99 -17.02
CA ILE A 300 -30.78 18.49 -18.39
C ILE A 300 -32.12 18.25 -19.08
N ASP A 301 -32.25 18.71 -20.33
CA ASP A 301 -33.43 18.42 -21.15
C ASP A 301 -33.51 16.94 -21.55
N SER A 302 -34.71 16.51 -21.95
CA SER A 302 -34.99 15.09 -22.24
C SER A 302 -34.21 14.56 -23.45
N THR A 303 -33.95 15.40 -24.45
CA THR A 303 -33.20 15.02 -25.65
C THR A 303 -31.75 14.77 -25.30
N ARG A 304 -31.11 15.73 -24.63
CA ARG A 304 -29.73 15.61 -24.20
C ARG A 304 -29.51 14.45 -23.24
N ARG A 305 -30.51 14.15 -22.40
CA ARG A 305 -30.48 12.98 -21.51
C ARG A 305 -30.45 11.65 -22.28
N GLN A 306 -31.19 11.58 -23.40
CA GLN A 306 -31.21 10.39 -24.26
C GLN A 306 -29.90 10.21 -25.02
N ASP A 307 -29.29 11.34 -25.44
CA ASP A 307 -28.02 11.31 -26.20
C ASP A 307 -26.83 10.86 -25.31
N VAL A 308 -26.90 11.09 -24.00
CA VAL A 308 -25.82 10.80 -23.05
C VAL A 308 -26.05 9.47 -22.30
N ALA A 309 -27.25 8.91 -22.35
CA ALA A 309 -27.61 7.65 -21.66
C ALA A 309 -27.34 6.42 -22.52
#